data_e950cb47dd984d0e8453cf217ee2e18b
#
_entry.id   e950cb47dd984d0e8453cf217ee2e18b
#
_cell.length_a   1.000
_cell.length_b   1.000
_cell.length_c   1.000
_cell.angle_alpha   90.00
_cell.angle_beta   90.00
_cell.angle_gamma   90.00
#
_symmetry.space_group_name_H-M   'P 1'
#
loop_
_entity.id
_entity.type
_entity.pdbx_description
1 polymer ?
#
loop_
_entity_poly.entity_id
_entity_poly.type
_entity_poly.pdbx_seq_one_letter_code
_entity_poly.pdbx_strand_id
1 'polypeptide(L)' 'MIYLVYKDGEILVETDDLEYVKSYVSKNEECSVRDARTGKKIPLE' A
#
# COMPACT_ATOMS: atom_id res chain seq x y z
N MET A 1 -8.88 0.17 9.07
CA MET A 1 -7.90 1.02 8.33
C MET A 1 -7.82 0.59 6.88
N ILE A 2 -7.85 1.54 5.98
CA ILE A 2 -7.75 1.23 4.55
C ILE A 2 -6.36 1.59 4.07
N TYR A 3 -5.75 0.66 3.34
CA TYR A 3 -4.42 0.84 2.77
C TYR A 3 -4.52 1.08 1.27
N LEU A 4 -3.71 2.00 0.77
CA LEU A 4 -3.61 2.26 -0.66
C LEU A 4 -2.22 1.84 -1.12
N VAL A 5 -2.16 0.92 -2.07
CA VAL A 5 -0.90 0.54 -2.70
C VAL A 5 -0.80 1.29 -4.01
N TYR A 6 0.30 1.99 -4.22
CA TYR A 6 0.46 2.78 -5.42
C TYR A 6 1.89 2.73 -5.94
N LYS A 7 2.02 3.08 -7.22
CA LYS A 7 3.29 3.11 -7.92
C LYS A 7 3.24 4.26 -8.91
N ASP A 8 4.27 5.10 -8.90
CA ASP A 8 4.39 6.23 -9.82
C ASP A 8 3.18 7.16 -9.76
N GLY A 9 2.63 7.34 -8.55
CA GLY A 9 1.49 8.21 -8.35
C GLY A 9 0.14 7.61 -8.70
N GLU A 10 0.12 6.35 -9.12
CA GLU A 10 -1.11 5.67 -9.49
C GLU A 10 -1.49 4.64 -8.43
N ILE A 11 -2.77 4.66 -8.01
CA ILE A 11 -3.27 3.71 -7.03
C ILE A 11 -3.58 2.39 -7.73
N LEU A 12 -2.96 1.30 -7.27
CA LEU A 12 -3.14 -0.03 -7.84
C LEU A 12 -4.09 -0.89 -7.04
N VAL A 13 -4.10 -0.73 -5.72
CA VAL A 13 -4.90 -1.56 -4.82
C VAL A 13 -5.43 -0.71 -3.68
N GLU A 14 -6.66 -0.99 -3.28
CA GLU A 14 -7.25 -0.38 -2.09
C GLU A 14 -7.84 -1.53 -1.28
N THR A 15 -7.37 -1.71 -0.05
CA THR A 15 -7.79 -2.84 0.76
C THR A 15 -7.57 -2.57 2.23
N ASP A 16 -8.32 -3.26 3.10
CA ASP A 16 -8.12 -3.21 4.54
C ASP A 16 -7.33 -4.41 5.05
N ASP A 17 -6.87 -5.28 4.15
CA ASP A 17 -6.14 -6.49 4.52
C ASP A 17 -4.64 -6.23 4.45
N LEU A 18 -4.02 -6.04 5.62
CA LEU A 18 -2.60 -5.74 5.70
C LEU A 18 -1.74 -6.89 5.16
N GLU A 19 -2.15 -8.12 5.38
CA GLU A 19 -1.39 -9.28 4.89
C GLU A 19 -1.37 -9.32 3.38
N TYR A 20 -2.48 -8.96 2.75
CA TYR A 20 -2.53 -8.87 1.30
C TYR A 20 -1.58 -7.78 0.80
N VAL A 21 -1.58 -6.64 1.47
CA VAL A 21 -0.72 -5.51 1.11
C VAL A 21 0.75 -5.92 1.21
N LYS A 22 1.14 -6.57 2.30
CA LYS A 22 2.52 -7.03 2.49
C LYS A 22 2.94 -7.98 1.39
N SER A 23 2.07 -8.91 1.04
CA SER A 23 2.33 -9.88 -0.01
C SER A 23 2.50 -9.19 -1.36
N TYR A 24 1.61 -8.24 -1.63
CA TYR A 24 1.63 -7.51 -2.90
C TYR A 24 2.93 -6.72 -3.06
N VAL A 25 3.30 -5.97 -2.04
CA VAL A 25 4.51 -5.14 -2.08
C VAL A 25 5.76 -6.01 -2.12
N SER A 26 5.74 -7.17 -1.46
CA SER A 26 6.85 -8.11 -1.52
C SER A 26 7.14 -8.56 -2.95
N LYS A 27 6.10 -8.71 -3.76
CA LYS A 27 6.24 -9.12 -5.15
C LYS A 27 6.45 -7.95 -6.11
N ASN A 28 6.16 -6.73 -5.65
CA ASN A 28 6.23 -5.54 -6.48
C ASN A 28 6.95 -4.44 -5.69
N GLU A 29 8.26 -4.55 -5.60
CA GLU A 29 9.08 -3.72 -4.69
C GLU A 29 9.05 -2.23 -4.99
N GLU A 30 8.61 -1.85 -6.18
CA GLU A 30 8.54 -0.43 -6.54
C GLU A 30 7.29 0.25 -6.01
N CYS A 31 6.41 -0.51 -5.37
CA CYS A 31 5.16 0.02 -4.84
C CYS A 31 5.35 0.60 -3.46
N SER A 32 4.51 1.56 -3.12
CA SER A 32 4.47 2.18 -1.79
C SER A 32 3.07 2.04 -1.23
N VAL A 33 2.96 2.18 0.09
CA VAL A 33 1.67 2.06 0.77
C VAL A 33 1.38 3.33 1.55
N ARG A 34 0.15 3.80 1.47
CA ARG A 34 -0.31 4.94 2.25
C ARG A 34 -1.59 4.60 2.99
N ASP A 35 -1.79 5.30 4.10
CA ASP A 35 -3.05 5.25 4.83
C ASP A 35 -4.05 6.11 4.06
N ALA A 36 -5.15 5.49 3.61
CA ALA A 36 -6.17 6.21 2.85
C ALA A 36 -6.81 7.33 3.64
N ARG A 37 -6.80 7.21 4.97
CA ARG A 37 -7.44 8.18 5.84
C ARG A 37 -6.61 9.46 5.99
N THR A 38 -5.29 9.32 6.13
CA THR A 38 -4.41 10.45 6.40
C THR A 38 -3.51 10.82 5.24
N GLY A 39 -3.36 9.92 4.28
CA GLY A 39 -2.44 10.09 3.17
C GLY A 39 -0.98 9.88 3.55
N LYS A 40 -0.72 9.48 4.79
CA LYS A 40 0.65 9.29 5.24
C LYS A 40 1.21 7.97 4.78
N LYS A 41 2.49 7.97 4.42
CA LYS A 41 3.17 6.75 3.99
C LYS A 41 3.31 5.78 5.16
N ILE A 42 3.05 4.50 4.88
CA ILE A 42 3.15 3.44 5.89
C ILE A 42 4.35 2.57 5.58
N PRO A 43 5.33 2.49 6.47
CA PRO A 43 6.45 1.55 6.29
C PRO A 43 5.99 0.13 6.59
N LEU A 44 6.42 -0.82 5.76
CA LEU A 44 6.04 -2.22 5.89
C LEU A 44 7.20 -3.10 6.34
N GLU A 45 7.91 -2.64 7.27
CA GLU A 45 9.05 -3.40 7.77
C GLU A 45 8.64 -4.33 8.89
#